data_568062e1a12a8762c371ca757bfa44d7
#
_entry.id   568062e1a12a8762c371ca757bfa44d7
#
_cell.length_a   1.000
_cell.length_b   1.000
_cell.length_c   1.000
_cell.angle_alpha   90.00
_cell.angle_beta   90.00
_cell.angle_gamma   90.00
#
_symmetry.space_group_name_H-M   'P 1'
#
loop_
_entity.id
_entity.type
_entity.pdbx_description
1 polymer ?
#
loop_
_entity_poly.entity_id
_entity_poly.type
_entity_poly.pdbx_seq_one_letter_code
_entity_poly.pdbx_strand_id
1 'polypeptide(L)'
;MQDDKKIIEQVLQGNKEAYAELIDRHQTKVFFILKKMLGHSQNHQDIVQEIFIKAYYHLSEYRSNYDFSAWLYRIAVNHCLDELRKQKRTPSVVQAEIMLVDRHTPEEEYLEKEQRLFVRQRMLTLEEKYRKVLDMRYFQYLSYEEISKKLSVPISTIRMRLSRGKMKLRESIEKIAKRGDSRQ
;
A
#
# COMPACT_ATOMS: atom_id res chain seq x y z
N MET A 1 0.79 -2.02 -25.24
CA MET A 1 0.38 -2.64 -23.95
C MET A 1 -0.78 -1.81 -23.44
N GLN A 2 -1.92 -2.41 -23.17
CA GLN A 2 -3.12 -1.69 -22.73
C GLN A 2 -2.90 -1.21 -21.28
N ASP A 3 -3.33 0.02 -20.96
CA ASP A 3 -3.23 0.56 -19.59
C ASP A 3 -4.19 -0.23 -18.67
N ASP A 4 -3.78 -0.52 -17.42
CA ASP A 4 -4.60 -1.22 -16.43
C ASP A 4 -5.99 -0.60 -16.27
N LYS A 5 -6.11 0.73 -16.43
CA LYS A 5 -7.39 1.45 -16.40
C LYS A 5 -8.36 0.96 -17.47
N LYS A 6 -7.88 0.79 -18.70
CA LYS A 6 -8.74 0.30 -19.82
C LYS A 6 -9.20 -1.13 -19.58
N ILE A 7 -8.32 -1.97 -19.02
CA ILE A 7 -8.68 -3.35 -18.70
C ILE A 7 -9.73 -3.37 -17.58
N ILE A 8 -9.56 -2.54 -16.56
CA ILE A 8 -10.53 -2.42 -15.45
C ILE A 8 -11.89 -1.96 -15.97
N GLU A 9 -11.93 -0.97 -16.87
CA GLU A 9 -13.17 -0.51 -17.48
C GLU A 9 -13.87 -1.65 -18.26
N GLN A 10 -13.14 -2.47 -19.01
CA GLN A 10 -13.70 -3.63 -19.71
C GLN A 10 -14.29 -4.65 -18.73
N VAL A 11 -13.57 -4.94 -17.62
CA VAL A 11 -14.06 -5.86 -16.60
C VAL A 11 -15.34 -5.35 -15.94
N LEU A 12 -15.40 -4.05 -15.63
CA LEU A 12 -16.58 -3.42 -15.03
C LEU A 12 -17.77 -3.34 -16.01
N GLN A 13 -17.51 -3.34 -17.31
CA GLN A 13 -18.54 -3.43 -18.37
C GLN A 13 -19.01 -4.87 -18.64
N GLY A 14 -18.47 -5.86 -17.92
CA GLY A 14 -18.92 -7.26 -17.99
C GLY A 14 -17.97 -8.21 -18.73
N ASN A 15 -16.87 -7.73 -19.31
CA ASN A 15 -15.85 -8.60 -19.90
C ASN A 15 -14.96 -9.17 -18.79
N LYS A 16 -15.40 -10.27 -18.19
CA LYS A 16 -14.68 -10.94 -17.08
C LYS A 16 -13.31 -11.51 -17.50
N GLU A 17 -13.20 -11.92 -18.76
CA GLU A 17 -11.97 -12.51 -19.32
C GLU A 17 -10.81 -11.49 -19.30
N ALA A 18 -11.10 -10.20 -19.49
CA ALA A 18 -10.10 -9.15 -19.38
C ALA A 18 -9.39 -9.13 -18.02
N TYR A 19 -10.02 -9.64 -16.95
CA TYR A 19 -9.40 -9.69 -15.62
C TYR A 19 -8.16 -10.58 -15.57
N ALA A 20 -8.08 -11.61 -16.42
CA ALA A 20 -6.90 -12.49 -16.51
C ALA A 20 -5.62 -11.69 -16.85
N GLU A 21 -5.74 -10.66 -17.70
CA GLU A 21 -4.60 -9.80 -18.03
C GLU A 21 -4.06 -9.01 -16.82
N LEU A 22 -4.94 -8.56 -15.92
CA LEU A 22 -4.52 -7.94 -14.65
C LEU A 22 -3.81 -8.93 -13.74
N ILE A 23 -4.31 -10.18 -13.68
CA ILE A 23 -3.67 -11.24 -12.90
C ILE A 23 -2.26 -11.49 -13.44
N ASP A 24 -2.11 -11.72 -14.74
CA ASP A 24 -0.82 -12.02 -15.37
C ASP A 24 0.21 -10.91 -15.15
N ARG A 25 -0.21 -9.66 -15.20
CA ARG A 25 0.68 -8.51 -14.99
C ARG A 25 1.15 -8.37 -13.55
N HIS A 26 0.30 -8.68 -12.58
CA HIS A 26 0.55 -8.34 -11.18
C HIS A 26 0.81 -9.54 -10.27
N GLN A 27 0.52 -10.79 -10.69
CA GLN A 27 0.67 -11.98 -9.84
C GLN A 27 2.09 -12.17 -9.31
N THR A 28 3.11 -11.95 -10.15
CA THR A 28 4.51 -12.09 -9.74
C THR A 28 4.87 -11.14 -8.61
N LYS A 29 4.44 -9.88 -8.69
CA LYS A 29 4.70 -8.87 -7.64
C LYS A 29 3.94 -9.20 -6.36
N VAL A 30 2.68 -9.57 -6.47
CA VAL A 30 1.87 -10.04 -5.32
C VAL A 30 2.54 -11.23 -4.65
N PHE A 31 2.99 -12.22 -5.42
CA PHE A 31 3.70 -13.39 -4.90
C PHE A 31 4.97 -13.01 -4.12
N PHE A 32 5.77 -12.06 -4.64
CA PHE A 32 6.96 -11.57 -3.93
C PHE A 32 6.62 -10.88 -2.61
N ILE A 33 5.54 -10.10 -2.56
CA ILE A 33 5.05 -9.48 -1.32
C ILE A 33 4.73 -10.58 -0.29
N LEU A 34 4.00 -11.61 -0.70
CA LEU A 34 3.65 -12.72 0.18
C LEU A 34 4.89 -13.44 0.70
N LYS A 35 5.79 -13.83 -0.20
CA LYS A 35 7.03 -14.54 0.15
C LYS A 35 7.85 -13.76 1.18
N LYS A 36 7.91 -12.44 1.02
CA LYS A 36 8.64 -11.57 1.93
C LYS A 36 7.93 -11.39 3.28
N MET A 37 6.60 -11.32 3.30
CA MET A 37 5.81 -11.11 4.52
C MET A 37 5.56 -12.39 5.32
N LEU A 38 5.27 -13.49 4.64
CA LEU A 38 4.88 -14.76 5.26
C LEU A 38 6.04 -15.76 5.36
N GLY A 39 7.20 -15.46 4.75
CA GLY A 39 8.36 -16.33 4.73
C GLY A 39 8.11 -17.58 3.88
N HIS A 40 8.68 -18.73 4.28
CA HIS A 40 8.47 -19.99 3.60
C HIS A 40 7.16 -20.67 4.06
N SER A 41 6.04 -20.23 3.49
CA SER A 41 4.74 -20.91 3.62
C SER A 41 4.48 -21.75 2.37
N GLN A 42 3.90 -22.94 2.53
CA GLN A 42 3.60 -23.82 1.39
C GLN A 42 2.40 -23.33 0.55
N ASN A 43 1.59 -22.39 1.04
CA ASN A 43 0.32 -21.98 0.44
C ASN A 43 0.34 -20.60 -0.23
N HIS A 44 1.51 -20.10 -0.69
CA HIS A 44 1.57 -18.76 -1.30
C HIS A 44 0.70 -18.63 -2.55
N GLN A 45 0.59 -19.68 -3.36
CA GLN A 45 -0.23 -19.64 -4.59
C GLN A 45 -1.71 -19.48 -4.28
N ASP A 46 -2.21 -20.22 -3.29
CA ASP A 46 -3.61 -20.11 -2.85
C ASP A 46 -3.92 -18.72 -2.32
N ILE A 47 -3.00 -18.16 -1.52
CA ILE A 47 -3.13 -16.81 -0.98
C ILE A 47 -3.10 -15.75 -2.10
N VAL A 48 -2.27 -15.93 -3.15
CA VAL A 48 -2.28 -15.06 -4.33
C VAL A 48 -3.65 -15.08 -4.99
N GLN A 49 -4.23 -16.27 -5.19
CA GLN A 49 -5.58 -16.39 -5.77
C GLN A 49 -6.64 -15.71 -4.91
N GLU A 50 -6.61 -15.90 -3.58
CA GLU A 50 -7.54 -15.24 -2.65
C GLU A 50 -7.43 -13.71 -2.72
N ILE A 51 -6.21 -13.17 -2.87
CA ILE A 51 -5.99 -11.73 -3.02
C ILE A 51 -6.62 -11.22 -4.30
N PHE A 52 -6.44 -11.92 -5.44
CA PHE A 52 -7.04 -11.51 -6.70
C PHE A 52 -8.57 -11.67 -6.70
N ILE A 53 -9.11 -12.71 -6.09
CA ILE A 53 -10.55 -12.87 -5.89
C ILE A 53 -11.08 -11.68 -5.09
N LYS A 54 -10.44 -11.33 -3.98
CA LYS A 54 -10.82 -10.20 -3.13
C LYS A 54 -10.72 -8.88 -3.91
N ALA A 55 -9.67 -8.69 -4.70
CA ALA A 55 -9.51 -7.52 -5.56
C ALA A 55 -10.62 -7.44 -6.61
N TYR A 56 -11.03 -8.55 -7.22
CA TYR A 56 -12.13 -8.61 -8.18
C TYR A 56 -13.46 -8.14 -7.56
N TYR A 57 -13.79 -8.63 -6.38
CA TYR A 57 -15.03 -8.23 -5.68
C TYR A 57 -15.06 -6.76 -5.26
N HIS A 58 -13.89 -6.16 -5.04
CA HIS A 58 -13.77 -4.74 -4.68
C HIS A 58 -13.37 -3.85 -5.86
N LEU A 59 -13.35 -4.39 -7.09
CA LEU A 59 -12.87 -3.66 -8.26
C LEU A 59 -13.73 -2.42 -8.56
N SER A 60 -15.03 -2.47 -8.29
CA SER A 60 -15.94 -1.33 -8.41
C SER A 60 -15.63 -0.18 -7.43
N GLU A 61 -14.92 -0.46 -6.34
CA GLU A 61 -14.49 0.56 -5.37
C GLU A 61 -13.16 1.23 -5.76
N TYR A 62 -12.46 0.67 -6.77
CA TYR A 62 -11.23 1.25 -7.28
C TYR A 62 -11.51 2.60 -7.93
N ARG A 63 -10.69 3.60 -7.62
CA ARG A 63 -10.78 4.93 -8.20
C ARG A 63 -9.61 5.15 -9.16
N SER A 64 -9.91 5.47 -10.40
CA SER A 64 -8.95 5.61 -11.51
C SER A 64 -7.88 6.70 -11.33
N ASN A 65 -8.02 7.58 -10.33
CA ASN A 65 -7.00 8.59 -9.97
C ASN A 65 -5.81 8.01 -9.18
N TYR A 66 -5.85 6.75 -8.82
CA TYR A 66 -4.74 6.06 -8.16
C TYR A 66 -4.18 4.98 -9.08
N ASP A 67 -2.93 4.61 -8.87
CA ASP A 67 -2.32 3.47 -9.54
C ASP A 67 -2.99 2.16 -9.06
N PHE A 68 -3.40 1.30 -10.02
CA PHE A 68 -4.02 0.02 -9.71
C PHE A 68 -3.08 -0.88 -8.93
N SER A 69 -1.80 -0.92 -9.28
CA SER A 69 -0.81 -1.71 -8.57
C SER A 69 -0.74 -1.32 -7.09
N ALA A 70 -0.72 -0.03 -6.77
CA ALA A 70 -0.70 0.45 -5.39
C ALA A 70 -1.97 0.07 -4.61
N TRP A 71 -3.13 0.07 -5.26
CA TRP A 71 -4.39 -0.36 -4.68
C TRP A 71 -4.40 -1.88 -4.42
N LEU A 72 -3.99 -2.69 -5.41
CA LEU A 72 -3.89 -4.14 -5.30
C LEU A 72 -2.89 -4.56 -4.21
N TYR A 73 -1.71 -3.94 -4.18
CA TYR A 73 -0.69 -4.28 -3.17
C TYR A 73 -1.14 -3.95 -1.76
N ARG A 74 -1.96 -2.93 -1.56
CA ARG A 74 -2.58 -2.66 -0.28
C ARG A 74 -3.53 -3.79 0.15
N ILE A 75 -4.28 -4.38 -0.79
CA ILE A 75 -5.11 -5.55 -0.52
C ILE A 75 -4.22 -6.73 -0.11
N ALA A 76 -3.13 -6.98 -0.87
CA ALA A 76 -2.18 -8.05 -0.59
C ALA A 76 -1.54 -7.91 0.81
N VAL A 77 -1.01 -6.74 1.13
CA VAL A 77 -0.41 -6.47 2.44
C VAL A 77 -1.40 -6.65 3.59
N ASN A 78 -2.63 -6.13 3.44
CA ASN A 78 -3.65 -6.31 4.46
C ASN A 78 -4.00 -7.79 4.66
N HIS A 79 -4.11 -8.56 3.57
CA HIS A 79 -4.35 -10.01 3.63
C HIS A 79 -3.21 -10.73 4.37
N CYS A 80 -1.95 -10.44 4.03
CA CYS A 80 -0.80 -11.01 4.73
C CYS A 80 -0.80 -10.68 6.23
N LEU A 81 -1.15 -9.46 6.60
CA LEU A 81 -1.25 -9.07 8.02
C LEU A 81 -2.33 -9.84 8.75
N ASP A 82 -3.47 -10.08 8.11
CA ASP A 82 -4.56 -10.87 8.68
C ASP A 82 -4.12 -12.33 8.88
N GLU A 83 -3.38 -12.91 7.91
CA GLU A 83 -2.80 -14.25 8.03
C GLU A 83 -1.77 -14.34 9.18
N LEU A 84 -0.88 -13.36 9.32
CA LEU A 84 0.08 -13.30 10.43
C LEU A 84 -0.63 -13.20 11.79
N ARG A 85 -1.72 -12.44 11.88
CA ARG A 85 -2.55 -12.33 13.08
C ARG A 85 -3.21 -13.66 13.44
N LYS A 86 -3.78 -14.37 12.44
CA LYS A 86 -4.37 -15.71 12.65
C LYS A 86 -3.32 -16.69 13.20
N GLN A 87 -2.10 -16.61 12.69
CA GLN A 87 -0.98 -17.45 13.15
C GLN A 87 -0.37 -16.98 14.48
N LYS A 88 -0.91 -15.94 15.13
CA LYS A 88 -0.36 -15.33 16.36
C LYS A 88 1.12 -14.92 16.26
N ARG A 89 1.59 -14.67 15.05
CA ARG A 89 2.95 -14.18 14.80
C ARG A 89 2.98 -12.67 14.80
N THR A 90 3.88 -12.09 15.58
CA THR A 90 4.11 -10.64 15.56
C THR A 90 4.85 -10.25 14.26
N PRO A 91 4.35 -9.30 13.47
CA PRO A 91 5.07 -8.82 12.30
C PRO A 91 6.45 -8.29 12.70
N SER A 92 7.52 -8.78 12.10
CA SER A 92 8.86 -8.26 12.36
C SER A 92 9.06 -6.90 11.69
N VAL A 93 10.00 -6.09 12.22
CA VAL A 93 10.35 -4.76 11.68
C VAL A 93 10.81 -4.84 10.20
N VAL A 94 11.32 -5.99 9.77
CA VAL A 94 11.71 -6.28 8.39
C VAL A 94 10.54 -6.15 7.41
N GLN A 95 9.30 -6.29 7.88
CA GLN A 95 8.09 -6.19 7.05
C GLN A 95 7.74 -4.74 6.65
N ALA A 96 8.34 -3.74 7.31
CA ALA A 96 8.16 -2.34 6.95
C ALA A 96 8.81 -1.97 5.60
N GLU A 97 9.77 -2.76 5.11
CA GLU A 97 10.48 -2.52 3.85
C GLU A 97 9.79 -3.11 2.61
N ILE A 98 8.68 -3.82 2.80
CA ILE A 98 8.05 -4.66 1.77
C ILE A 98 7.19 -3.89 0.76
N MET A 99 6.84 -2.65 1.03
CA MET A 99 5.85 -1.95 0.19
C MET A 99 6.33 -1.57 -1.23
N LEU A 100 7.60 -1.82 -1.58
CA LEU A 100 8.16 -1.33 -2.83
C LEU A 100 9.14 -2.32 -3.49
N VAL A 101 8.81 -3.61 -3.58
CA VAL A 101 9.65 -4.51 -4.36
C VAL A 101 9.10 -4.65 -5.77
N ASP A 102 9.53 -3.77 -6.61
CA ASP A 102 9.70 -4.08 -8.04
C ASP A 102 11.10 -4.67 -8.26
N ARG A 103 11.34 -5.33 -9.39
CA ARG A 103 12.69 -5.76 -9.80
C ARG A 103 13.51 -4.51 -10.11
N HIS A 104 14.09 -3.89 -9.10
CA HIS A 104 14.88 -2.69 -9.26
C HIS A 104 16.34 -3.05 -9.45
N THR A 105 16.98 -2.32 -10.34
CA THR A 105 18.43 -2.23 -10.40
C THR A 105 18.97 -1.64 -9.08
N PRO A 106 20.25 -1.82 -8.75
CA PRO A 106 20.84 -1.19 -7.55
C PRO A 106 20.60 0.32 -7.48
N GLU A 107 20.54 1.01 -8.65
CA GLU A 107 20.23 2.43 -8.77
C GLU A 107 18.80 2.74 -8.37
N GLU A 108 17.85 1.91 -8.80
CA GLU A 108 16.42 2.05 -8.45
C GLU A 108 16.19 1.79 -6.97
N GLU A 109 16.88 0.81 -6.37
CA GLU A 109 16.85 0.56 -4.93
C GLU A 109 17.38 1.76 -4.11
N TYR A 110 18.42 2.42 -4.61
CA TYR A 110 18.96 3.64 -4.01
C TYR A 110 17.95 4.79 -4.06
N LEU A 111 17.33 5.02 -5.23
CA LEU A 111 16.30 6.04 -5.43
C LEU A 111 15.07 5.82 -4.53
N GLU A 112 14.66 4.56 -4.34
CA GLU A 112 13.58 4.23 -3.42
C GLU A 112 13.93 4.51 -1.96
N LYS A 113 15.15 4.19 -1.53
CA LYS A 113 15.64 4.53 -0.19
C LYS A 113 15.62 6.05 0.04
N GLU A 114 16.06 6.83 -0.95
CA GLU A 114 16.00 8.29 -0.87
C GLU A 114 14.55 8.81 -0.81
N GLN A 115 13.65 8.28 -1.63
CA GLN A 115 12.24 8.64 -1.59
C GLN A 115 11.59 8.32 -0.24
N ARG A 116 11.90 7.16 0.34
CA ARG A 116 11.42 6.79 1.69
C ARG A 116 11.94 7.71 2.78
N LEU A 117 13.23 8.03 2.73
CA LEU A 117 13.84 8.98 3.66
C LEU A 117 13.21 10.36 3.51
N PHE A 118 12.99 10.82 2.28
CA PHE A 118 12.32 12.07 1.99
C PHE A 118 10.89 12.11 2.57
N VAL A 119 10.08 11.07 2.34
CA VAL A 119 8.72 10.98 2.90
C VAL A 119 8.77 10.97 4.43
N ARG A 120 9.68 10.20 5.05
CA ARG A 120 9.87 10.20 6.51
C ARG A 120 10.24 11.58 7.05
N GLN A 121 11.16 12.28 6.40
CA GLN A 121 11.51 13.65 6.78
C GLN A 121 10.32 14.60 6.68
N ARG A 122 9.49 14.47 5.63
CA ARG A 122 8.25 15.27 5.49
C ARG A 122 7.24 14.93 6.56
N MET A 123 7.13 13.67 6.96
CA MET A 123 6.27 13.28 8.08
C MET A 123 6.67 13.97 9.40
N LEU A 124 7.96 14.25 9.61
CA LEU A 124 8.43 14.97 10.81
C LEU A 124 7.90 16.41 10.89
N THR A 125 7.54 17.03 9.77
CA THR A 125 6.95 18.37 9.74
C THR A 125 5.48 18.40 10.09
N LEU A 126 4.83 17.25 10.20
CA LEU A 126 3.41 17.17 10.56
C LEU A 126 3.20 17.26 12.07
N GLU A 127 2.04 17.78 12.47
CA GLU A 127 1.59 17.70 13.85
C GLU A 127 1.61 16.26 14.36
N GLU A 128 2.01 16.05 15.60
CA GLU A 128 2.23 14.73 16.19
C GLU A 128 1.01 13.80 16.06
N LYS A 129 -0.21 14.34 16.21
CA LYS A 129 -1.45 13.56 16.08
C LYS A 129 -1.67 12.96 14.70
N TYR A 130 -1.17 13.62 13.63
CA TYR A 130 -1.23 13.10 12.25
C TYR A 130 -0.07 12.16 11.97
N ARG A 131 1.14 12.54 12.39
CA ARG A 131 2.34 11.72 12.22
C ARG A 131 2.19 10.35 12.87
N LYS A 132 1.72 10.29 14.14
CA LYS A 132 1.52 9.02 14.86
C LYS A 132 0.57 8.07 14.14
N VAL A 133 -0.57 8.54 13.67
CA VAL A 133 -1.54 7.68 12.98
C VAL A 133 -1.04 7.22 11.61
N LEU A 134 -0.30 8.08 10.88
CA LEU A 134 0.33 7.71 9.63
C LEU A 134 1.42 6.66 9.85
N ASP A 135 2.29 6.86 10.85
CA ASP A 135 3.34 5.91 11.19
C ASP A 135 2.74 4.55 11.57
N MET A 136 1.79 4.52 12.49
CA MET A 136 1.11 3.30 12.92
C MET A 136 0.41 2.58 11.77
N ARG A 137 -0.19 3.30 10.82
CA ARG A 137 -0.92 2.69 9.70
C ARG A 137 -0.02 2.22 8.59
N TYR A 138 1.00 3.01 8.21
CA TYR A 138 1.79 2.78 6.99
C TYR A 138 3.17 2.16 7.25
N PHE A 139 3.71 2.29 8.46
CA PHE A 139 5.01 1.71 8.81
C PHE A 139 4.91 0.60 9.86
N GLN A 140 3.90 0.65 10.76
CA GLN A 140 3.63 -0.43 11.71
C GLN A 140 2.46 -1.33 11.27
N TYR A 141 1.79 -1.03 10.17
CA TYR A 141 0.68 -1.79 9.56
C TYR A 141 -0.49 -2.10 10.49
N LEU A 142 -0.71 -1.29 11.52
CA LEU A 142 -1.80 -1.49 12.46
C LEU A 142 -3.16 -1.26 11.80
N SER A 143 -4.15 -2.06 12.18
CA SER A 143 -5.56 -1.84 11.81
C SER A 143 -6.10 -0.58 12.50
N TYR A 144 -7.25 -0.08 12.04
CA TYR A 144 -7.88 1.08 12.69
C TYR A 144 -8.28 0.78 14.13
N GLU A 145 -8.69 -0.46 14.41
CA GLU A 145 -9.05 -0.95 15.73
C GLU A 145 -7.84 -0.98 16.67
N GLU A 146 -6.70 -1.47 16.18
CA GLU A 146 -5.44 -1.50 16.94
C GLU A 146 -4.92 -0.09 17.22
N ILE A 147 -4.97 0.80 16.22
CA ILE A 147 -4.58 2.21 16.40
C ILE A 147 -5.54 2.89 17.40
N SER A 148 -6.84 2.62 17.28
CA SER A 148 -7.87 3.15 18.19
C SER A 148 -7.60 2.72 19.62
N LYS A 149 -7.32 1.46 19.87
CA LYS A 149 -6.95 0.92 21.19
C LYS A 149 -5.66 1.55 21.70
N LYS A 150 -4.60 1.60 20.87
CA LYS A 150 -3.28 2.10 21.26
C LYS A 150 -3.27 3.60 21.59
N LEU A 151 -4.08 4.38 20.90
CA LEU A 151 -4.20 5.83 21.11
C LEU A 151 -5.37 6.22 22.00
N SER A 152 -6.21 5.29 22.41
CA SER A 152 -7.43 5.52 23.19
C SER A 152 -8.36 6.57 22.57
N VAL A 153 -8.53 6.51 21.24
CA VAL A 153 -9.42 7.42 20.48
C VAL A 153 -10.35 6.63 19.56
N PRO A 154 -11.56 7.13 19.29
CA PRO A 154 -12.54 6.46 18.41
C PRO A 154 -11.98 6.20 17.00
N ILE A 155 -12.42 5.10 16.37
CA ILE A 155 -12.04 4.75 14.99
C ILE A 155 -12.36 5.87 13.99
N SER A 156 -13.47 6.58 14.17
CA SER A 156 -13.84 7.76 13.37
C SER A 156 -12.78 8.85 13.43
N THR A 157 -12.22 9.09 14.63
CA THR A 157 -11.10 10.02 14.84
C THR A 157 -9.82 9.54 14.13
N ILE A 158 -9.52 8.23 14.16
CA ILE A 158 -8.39 7.66 13.42
C ILE A 158 -8.56 7.89 11.92
N ARG A 159 -9.74 7.59 11.36
CA ARG A 159 -10.04 7.82 9.93
C ARG A 159 -9.86 9.28 9.54
N MET A 160 -10.39 10.19 10.36
CA MET A 160 -10.24 11.64 10.14
C MET A 160 -8.78 12.08 10.19
N ARG A 161 -8.03 11.64 11.21
CA ARG A 161 -6.60 11.98 11.35
C ARG A 161 -5.77 11.44 10.20
N LEU A 162 -6.01 10.22 9.74
CA LEU A 162 -5.34 9.64 8.57
C LEU A 162 -5.65 10.44 7.30
N SER A 163 -6.92 10.80 7.07
CA SER A 163 -7.30 11.59 5.90
C SER A 163 -6.62 12.96 5.90
N ARG A 164 -6.71 13.70 7.00
CA ARG A 164 -6.07 15.04 7.13
C ARG A 164 -4.55 14.94 7.10
N GLY A 165 -3.97 13.91 7.74
CA GLY A 165 -2.52 13.69 7.72
C GLY A 165 -1.99 13.46 6.31
N LYS A 166 -2.68 12.65 5.49
CA LYS A 166 -2.31 12.44 4.07
C LYS A 166 -2.39 13.73 3.27
N MET A 167 -3.44 14.52 3.46
CA MET A 167 -3.60 15.80 2.77
C MET A 167 -2.45 16.76 3.11
N LYS A 168 -2.15 16.94 4.41
CA LYS A 168 -1.05 17.81 4.86
C LYS A 168 0.33 17.32 4.39
N LEU A 169 0.55 16.01 4.36
CA LEU A 169 1.79 15.43 3.84
C LEU A 169 1.96 15.73 2.35
N ARG A 170 0.88 15.54 1.56
CA ARG A 170 0.87 15.86 0.14
C ARG A 170 1.18 17.32 -0.11
N GLU A 171 0.51 18.25 0.59
CA GLU A 171 0.77 19.70 0.51
C GLU A 171 2.23 20.04 0.85
N SER A 172 2.81 19.38 1.86
CA SER A 172 4.20 19.57 2.25
C SER A 172 5.18 19.14 1.15
N ILE A 173 4.87 18.05 0.44
CA ILE A 173 5.69 17.55 -0.68
C ILE A 173 5.56 18.47 -1.90
N GLU A 174 4.34 18.86 -2.26
CA GLU A 174 4.08 19.73 -3.41
C GLU A 174 4.72 21.13 -3.27
N LYS A 175 4.75 21.69 -2.04
CA LYS A 175 5.42 22.97 -1.77
C LYS A 175 6.92 22.94 -2.07
N ILE A 176 7.56 21.79 -1.96
CA ILE A 176 9.00 21.66 -2.23
C ILE A 176 9.25 21.47 -3.72
N ALA A 177 8.42 20.66 -4.39
CA ALA A 177 8.51 20.50 -5.84
C ALA A 177 8.42 21.88 -6.53
N LYS A 178 7.46 22.72 -6.13
CA LYS A 178 7.33 24.10 -6.67
C LYS A 178 8.50 25.03 -6.32
N ARG A 179 9.19 24.83 -5.19
CA ARG A 179 10.37 25.64 -4.82
C ARG A 179 11.64 25.18 -5.55
N GLY A 180 11.70 23.93 -5.99
CA GLY A 180 12.79 23.39 -6.81
C GLY A 180 12.77 23.95 -8.23
N ASP A 181 11.58 24.06 -8.84
CA ASP A 181 11.40 24.61 -10.20
C ASP A 181 11.67 26.12 -10.31
N SER A 182 11.61 26.86 -9.20
CA SER A 182 11.82 28.32 -9.19
C SER A 182 13.30 28.72 -9.06
N ARG A 183 14.23 27.77 -9.11
CA ARG A 183 15.69 27.99 -8.96
C ARG A 183 16.51 27.56 -10.19
N GLN A 184 15.88 27.32 -11.35
CA GLN A 184 16.57 27.16 -12.62
C GLN A 184 16.48 28.41 -13.47
#